data_4ea57d4797d7ab473f425fcca1c6ceeb
#
_entry.id   4ea57d4797d7ab473f425fcca1c6ceeb
#
_cell.length_a   1.000
_cell.length_b   1.000
_cell.length_c   1.000
_cell.angle_alpha   90.00
_cell.angle_beta   90.00
_cell.angle_gamma   90.00
#
_symmetry.space_group_name_H-M   'P 1'
#
loop_
_entity.id
_entity.type
_entity.pdbx_description
1 polymer ?
#
loop_
_entity_poly.entity_id
_entity_poly.type
_entity_poly.pdbx_seq_one_letter_code
_entity_poly.pdbx_strand_id
1 'polypeptide(L)'
;MLAVRLTLKYDRVMATKTRTTRRAKPAGKKGKRAAAATTATRAKKSNVKSSGPTAARGKTSSAKTSVATPTRAKRKHALRSLPPASTRRRHAARPHDLRTLYPPIEPYRTGFLKVSDLHEIYYEESGNPDGKPAVFVHGGPGGGTDGKMRSFFDPKRYRIILFDQRGCGKSRPNASLVDNTTWHLVEDMEKLREHLGIERWLVFGGSWGSTLGLAYAETHAQRVTELVLRGIFLLRRWEIEWFYQNPGGAAALYPDLWERYVAPIPEGERADMVSAYYKRLTSDDTEVLAQAAQAWSVWEGATSYLRLNPDYVAKFGEDLYAATFARIECHYFINRGFFMTDTQLLEDVGRIRHIPTVIVQGRYDIVCPMKSAWDLHRAWPEADLRIVPDAGHSAFEAGNTHELVSATDRFARSR
;
A
#
# COMPACT_ATOMS: atom_id res chain seq x y z
N MET A 1 24.13 20.07 15.54
CA MET A 1 24.36 20.94 14.36
C MET A 1 23.54 20.52 13.12
N LEU A 2 23.06 19.29 13.02
CA LEU A 2 22.21 18.85 11.90
C LEU A 2 20.77 19.37 12.00
N ALA A 3 20.20 19.41 13.20
CA ALA A 3 18.82 19.87 13.47
C ALA A 3 18.58 21.34 13.07
N VAL A 4 19.57 22.22 13.28
CA VAL A 4 19.47 23.67 12.96
C VAL A 4 19.48 23.93 11.44
N ARG A 5 20.05 23.03 10.62
CA ARG A 5 20.01 23.17 9.15
C ARG A 5 18.69 22.74 8.51
N LEU A 6 17.93 21.88 9.16
CA LEU A 6 16.63 21.39 8.69
C LEU A 6 15.53 22.44 8.86
N THR A 7 15.49 23.13 10.00
CA THR A 7 14.52 24.21 10.28
C THR A 7 14.63 25.38 9.29
N LEU A 8 15.87 25.76 8.90
CA LEU A 8 16.09 26.88 7.96
C LEU A 8 15.69 26.58 6.50
N LYS A 9 15.60 25.31 6.11
CA LYS A 9 15.17 24.93 4.76
C LYS A 9 13.65 24.87 4.63
N TYR A 10 12.96 24.44 5.68
CA TYR A 10 11.51 24.36 5.74
C TYR A 10 10.87 25.76 5.77
N ASP A 11 11.41 26.68 6.57
CA ASP A 11 10.96 28.07 6.64
C ASP A 11 11.13 28.81 5.31
N ARG A 12 12.13 28.47 4.50
CA ARG A 12 12.35 29.10 3.18
C ARG A 12 11.34 28.68 2.13
N VAL A 13 10.85 27.45 2.18
CA VAL A 13 9.82 26.94 1.25
C VAL A 13 8.42 27.47 1.60
N MET A 14 8.15 27.67 2.89
CA MET A 14 6.85 28.22 3.34
C MET A 14 6.81 29.75 3.25
N ALA A 15 7.92 30.45 3.49
CA ALA A 15 7.99 31.92 3.37
C ALA A 15 7.83 32.43 1.92
N THR A 16 8.13 31.64 0.91
CA THR A 16 7.88 31.99 -0.50
C THR A 16 6.43 31.90 -0.91
N LYS A 17 5.59 31.11 -0.22
CA LYS A 17 4.15 31.00 -0.50
C LYS A 17 3.29 32.07 0.16
N THR A 18 3.79 32.71 1.25
CA THR A 18 3.03 33.73 2.02
C THR A 18 3.24 35.15 1.52
N ARG A 19 4.14 35.39 0.58
CA ARG A 19 4.48 36.76 0.12
C ARG A 19 3.65 37.27 -1.06
N THR A 20 2.76 36.46 -1.62
CA THR A 20 1.98 36.85 -2.81
C THR A 20 0.56 37.36 -2.53
N THR A 21 0.12 37.45 -1.27
CA THR A 21 -1.25 37.91 -0.95
C THR A 21 -1.30 39.03 0.11
N ARG A 22 -0.41 40.03 0.02
CA ARG A 22 -0.56 41.25 0.83
C ARG A 22 -0.30 42.50 0.00
N ARG A 23 -1.34 42.97 -0.69
CA ARG A 23 -1.43 44.38 -1.08
C ARG A 23 -2.91 44.76 -1.17
N ALA A 24 -3.40 45.49 -0.15
CA ALA A 24 -4.26 46.68 -0.22
C ALA A 24 -4.98 46.90 1.15
N LYS A 25 -4.60 47.98 1.82
CA LYS A 25 -5.46 48.68 2.78
C LYS A 25 -6.07 49.87 2.01
N PRO A 26 -7.23 50.44 2.47
CA PRO A 26 -7.15 51.50 3.47
C PRO A 26 -8.29 51.53 4.50
N ALA A 27 -7.92 52.04 5.64
CA ALA A 27 -8.47 52.91 6.68
C ALA A 27 -9.98 53.26 6.76
N GLY A 28 -10.51 53.24 8.02
CA GLY A 28 -11.52 54.18 8.43
C GLY A 28 -12.44 53.80 9.58
N LYS A 29 -12.12 54.30 10.79
CA LYS A 29 -12.97 54.90 11.88
C LYS A 29 -13.85 54.02 12.79
N LYS A 30 -13.44 54.01 14.06
CA LYS A 30 -14.06 54.38 15.36
C LYS A 30 -15.56 54.16 15.61
N GLY A 31 -15.87 53.45 16.73
CA GLY A 31 -17.15 53.62 17.45
C GLY A 31 -17.40 52.60 18.57
N LYS A 32 -17.01 52.93 19.78
CA LYS A 32 -17.65 52.80 21.12
C LYS A 32 -18.49 51.58 21.55
N ARG A 33 -18.01 50.91 22.62
CA ARG A 33 -18.60 50.57 23.94
C ARG A 33 -20.08 50.17 24.07
N ALA A 34 -20.32 49.03 24.76
CA ALA A 34 -21.07 48.74 26.02
C ALA A 34 -21.16 47.20 26.14
N ALA A 35 -20.80 46.59 27.15
CA ALA A 35 -21.02 46.34 28.54
C ALA A 35 -22.27 45.49 28.85
N ALA A 36 -22.01 44.36 29.55
CA ALA A 36 -22.81 43.64 30.53
C ALA A 36 -24.11 42.94 30.03
N ALA A 37 -24.40 41.71 30.40
CA ALA A 37 -24.64 41.22 31.74
C ALA A 37 -24.84 39.69 31.75
N THR A 38 -24.39 39.10 32.79
CA THR A 38 -24.61 37.81 33.42
C THR A 38 -26.08 37.39 33.50
N THR A 39 -26.37 36.09 33.29
CA THR A 39 -27.30 35.40 34.22
C THR A 39 -27.05 33.89 34.20
N ALA A 40 -26.80 33.33 35.37
CA ALA A 40 -26.72 31.91 35.70
C ALA A 40 -28.09 31.41 36.17
N THR A 41 -28.44 30.17 35.84
CA THR A 41 -29.46 29.40 36.58
C THR A 41 -29.20 27.92 36.40
N ARG A 42 -28.60 27.27 37.33
CA ARG A 42 -28.99 26.38 38.43
C ARG A 42 -29.82 25.14 38.07
N ALA A 43 -29.20 24.05 38.38
CA ALA A 43 -29.54 22.66 38.53
C ALA A 43 -30.98 22.22 38.83
N LYS A 44 -31.30 21.02 38.38
CA LYS A 44 -32.12 20.07 39.17
C LYS A 44 -31.63 18.62 38.99
N LYS A 45 -31.21 18.03 40.10
CA LYS A 45 -31.06 16.60 40.34
C LYS A 45 -32.44 15.95 40.50
N SER A 46 -32.62 14.74 40.02
CA SER A 46 -33.59 13.81 40.58
C SER A 46 -32.99 12.38 40.61
N ASN A 47 -32.83 11.92 41.83
CA ASN A 47 -32.60 10.52 42.24
C ASN A 47 -33.92 9.76 42.16
N VAL A 48 -33.92 8.51 41.68
CA VAL A 48 -34.81 7.47 42.15
C VAL A 48 -34.09 6.13 42.24
N LYS A 49 -34.38 5.47 43.34
CA LYS A 49 -33.75 4.32 44.01
C LYS A 49 -33.98 2.95 43.32
N SER A 50 -33.02 2.12 43.63
CA SER A 50 -32.94 0.66 43.74
C SER A 50 -34.18 -0.13 44.19
N SER A 51 -34.41 -1.31 43.62
CA SER A 51 -34.91 -2.49 44.35
C SER A 51 -34.53 -3.79 43.62
N GLY A 52 -33.69 -4.62 44.21
CA GLY A 52 -33.71 -6.07 44.06
C GLY A 52 -34.39 -6.66 45.31
N PRO A 53 -34.29 -7.94 45.58
CA PRO A 53 -34.16 -9.16 44.80
C PRO A 53 -35.28 -10.19 45.16
N THR A 54 -35.45 -11.33 44.47
CA THR A 54 -35.94 -12.55 45.14
C THR A 54 -35.54 -13.81 44.40
N ALA A 55 -34.92 -14.72 45.17
CA ALA A 55 -34.61 -16.07 44.80
C ALA A 55 -35.85 -17.00 44.91
N ALA A 56 -35.99 -17.95 44.03
CA ALA A 56 -36.85 -19.10 44.22
C ALA A 56 -36.10 -20.39 43.88
N ARG A 57 -35.97 -21.21 44.90
CA ARG A 57 -35.46 -22.57 44.97
C ARG A 57 -36.56 -23.53 44.49
N GLY A 58 -36.25 -24.44 43.57
CA GLY A 58 -37.11 -25.54 43.19
C GLY A 58 -36.30 -26.83 43.02
N LYS A 59 -36.71 -27.84 43.75
CA LYS A 59 -36.04 -29.12 44.04
C LYS A 59 -36.13 -30.15 42.89
N THR A 60 -35.03 -30.85 42.69
CA THR A 60 -34.81 -32.31 42.48
C THR A 60 -35.88 -33.17 41.78
N SER A 61 -35.46 -33.81 40.69
CA SER A 61 -35.81 -35.22 40.47
C SER A 61 -34.71 -35.91 39.64
N SER A 62 -34.16 -36.98 40.24
CA SER A 62 -33.16 -37.85 39.67
C SER A 62 -33.82 -38.89 38.75
N ALA A 63 -33.40 -38.99 37.50
CA ALA A 63 -33.64 -40.16 36.70
C ALA A 63 -32.28 -40.72 36.20
N LYS A 64 -32.00 -41.93 36.73
CA LYS A 64 -30.89 -42.77 36.26
C LYS A 64 -31.20 -43.28 34.88
N THR A 65 -30.38 -42.99 33.88
CA THR A 65 -30.40 -43.72 32.62
C THR A 65 -28.97 -44.16 32.28
N SER A 66 -28.84 -45.44 31.99
CA SER A 66 -27.67 -46.24 31.78
C SER A 66 -26.81 -45.74 30.64
N VAL A 67 -25.48 -45.67 30.89
CA VAL A 67 -24.43 -45.37 29.92
C VAL A 67 -24.21 -46.61 29.06
N ALA A 68 -24.53 -46.48 27.75
CA ALA A 68 -24.04 -47.39 26.72
C ALA A 68 -22.80 -46.76 26.06
N THR A 69 -21.67 -47.43 26.19
CA THR A 69 -20.38 -47.05 25.58
C THR A 69 -20.41 -47.29 24.09
N PRO A 70 -20.20 -46.27 23.24
CA PRO A 70 -20.00 -46.52 21.80
C PRO A 70 -18.54 -46.93 21.55
N THR A 71 -18.39 -48.11 20.99
CA THR A 71 -17.16 -48.65 20.41
C THR A 71 -16.56 -47.67 19.38
N ARG A 72 -15.31 -47.30 19.60
CA ARG A 72 -14.48 -46.44 18.76
C ARG A 72 -14.16 -47.11 17.43
N ALA A 73 -14.96 -46.86 16.40
CA ALA A 73 -14.62 -47.21 15.04
C ALA A 73 -13.43 -46.34 14.57
N LYS A 74 -12.29 -46.95 14.34
CA LYS A 74 -11.09 -46.34 13.71
C LYS A 74 -11.43 -45.96 12.29
N ARG A 75 -11.86 -44.73 12.02
CA ARG A 75 -11.85 -44.15 10.69
C ARG A 75 -10.38 -43.92 10.28
N LYS A 76 -9.86 -44.77 9.43
CA LYS A 76 -8.65 -44.52 8.66
C LYS A 76 -8.95 -43.34 7.73
N HIS A 77 -8.52 -42.11 8.08
CA HIS A 77 -8.41 -41.04 7.11
C HIS A 77 -7.34 -41.44 6.10
N ALA A 78 -7.77 -41.92 4.94
CA ALA A 78 -6.92 -41.98 3.78
C ALA A 78 -6.53 -40.54 3.41
N LEU A 79 -5.28 -40.18 3.64
CA LEU A 79 -4.66 -39.00 3.03
C LEU A 79 -4.81 -39.19 1.51
N ARG A 80 -5.79 -38.50 0.92
CA ARG A 80 -5.84 -38.33 -0.54
C ARG A 80 -4.54 -37.63 -0.91
N SER A 81 -3.65 -38.37 -1.56
CA SER A 81 -2.47 -37.81 -2.18
C SER A 81 -2.92 -36.72 -3.17
N LEU A 82 -2.53 -35.50 -2.90
CA LEU A 82 -2.65 -34.41 -3.87
C LEU A 82 -1.92 -34.84 -5.15
N PRO A 83 -2.47 -34.60 -6.34
CA PRO A 83 -1.75 -34.87 -7.58
C PRO A 83 -0.44 -34.06 -7.53
N PRO A 84 0.67 -34.59 -8.01
CA PRO A 84 1.94 -33.89 -8.04
C PRO A 84 1.69 -32.61 -8.87
N ALA A 85 1.84 -31.44 -8.23
CA ALA A 85 1.99 -30.19 -8.95
C ALA A 85 3.09 -30.43 -9.98
N SER A 86 2.82 -30.20 -11.26
CA SER A 86 3.82 -30.31 -12.32
C SER A 86 4.84 -29.17 -12.11
N THR A 87 5.67 -29.34 -11.10
CA THR A 87 6.86 -28.54 -10.91
C THR A 87 7.83 -28.99 -12.00
N ARG A 88 7.76 -28.39 -13.19
CA ARG A 88 8.96 -28.28 -14.00
C ARG A 88 9.99 -27.65 -13.09
N ARG A 89 10.94 -28.43 -12.58
CA ARG A 89 12.14 -27.94 -11.91
C ARG A 89 12.83 -27.02 -12.92
N ARG A 90 12.53 -25.72 -12.87
CA ARG A 90 13.41 -24.73 -13.48
C ARG A 90 14.67 -24.76 -12.62
N HIS A 91 15.77 -25.25 -13.17
CA HIS A 91 17.08 -25.09 -12.56
C HIS A 91 17.21 -23.58 -12.25
N ALA A 92 17.63 -23.24 -11.04
CA ALA A 92 17.97 -21.86 -10.72
C ALA A 92 18.94 -21.37 -11.81
N ALA A 93 18.57 -20.31 -12.51
CA ALA A 93 19.42 -19.71 -13.53
C ALA A 93 20.77 -19.34 -12.90
N ARG A 94 21.87 -19.64 -13.58
CA ARG A 94 23.19 -19.21 -13.09
C ARG A 94 23.24 -17.69 -13.06
N PRO A 95 23.99 -17.05 -12.15
CA PRO A 95 24.05 -15.59 -12.05
C PRO A 95 24.34 -14.88 -13.38
N HIS A 96 25.02 -15.55 -14.33
CA HIS A 96 25.35 -15.02 -15.66
C HIS A 96 24.20 -15.12 -16.68
N ASP A 97 23.13 -15.85 -16.37
CA ASP A 97 22.00 -16.08 -17.29
C ASP A 97 20.77 -15.24 -16.93
N LEU A 98 20.86 -14.40 -15.88
CA LEU A 98 19.72 -13.60 -15.43
C LEU A 98 19.45 -12.44 -16.41
N ARG A 99 18.19 -12.27 -16.78
CA ARG A 99 17.73 -11.04 -17.47
C ARG A 99 17.94 -9.86 -16.54
N THR A 100 18.51 -8.80 -17.08
CA THR A 100 18.68 -7.51 -16.42
C THR A 100 17.64 -6.50 -16.94
N LEU A 101 17.55 -5.35 -16.30
CA LEU A 101 16.76 -4.24 -16.80
C LEU A 101 17.23 -3.81 -18.20
N TYR A 102 16.31 -3.31 -18.99
CA TYR A 102 16.62 -2.61 -20.23
C TYR A 102 17.40 -1.32 -19.95
N PRO A 103 18.18 -0.81 -20.92
CA PRO A 103 18.85 0.48 -20.77
C PRO A 103 17.87 1.59 -20.41
N PRO A 104 18.31 2.61 -19.65
CA PRO A 104 17.48 3.76 -19.31
C PRO A 104 17.07 4.52 -20.58
N ILE A 105 15.86 5.01 -20.58
CA ILE A 105 15.28 5.84 -21.64
C ILE A 105 14.59 7.05 -21.03
N GLU A 106 14.47 8.13 -21.81
CA GLU A 106 13.69 9.30 -21.43
C GLU A 106 12.27 9.25 -21.99
N PRO A 107 11.29 9.90 -21.36
CA PRO A 107 9.94 9.99 -21.89
C PRO A 107 9.91 10.92 -23.11
N TYR A 108 9.16 10.53 -24.13
CA TYR A 108 8.89 11.40 -25.28
C TYR A 108 7.71 12.36 -25.03
N ARG A 109 6.90 12.07 -24.00
CA ARG A 109 5.78 12.92 -23.59
C ARG A 109 5.62 12.88 -22.07
N THR A 110 5.33 14.05 -21.48
CA THR A 110 4.95 14.18 -20.06
C THR A 110 3.78 15.13 -19.95
N GLY A 111 2.96 14.99 -18.94
CA GLY A 111 1.82 15.87 -18.73
C GLY A 111 1.21 15.75 -17.34
N PHE A 112 0.20 16.56 -17.11
CA PHE A 112 -0.69 16.51 -15.96
C PHE A 112 -2.11 16.30 -16.45
N LEU A 113 -2.82 15.38 -15.83
CA LEU A 113 -4.24 15.13 -16.09
C LEU A 113 -5.07 15.58 -14.88
N LYS A 114 -6.00 16.51 -15.11
CA LYS A 114 -7.00 16.88 -14.09
C LYS A 114 -7.97 15.72 -13.92
N VAL A 115 -7.96 15.08 -12.75
CA VAL A 115 -8.83 13.92 -12.43
C VAL A 115 -10.00 14.28 -11.51
N SER A 116 -9.90 15.43 -10.83
CA SER A 116 -10.98 16.04 -10.05
C SER A 116 -10.77 17.56 -9.96
N ASP A 117 -11.65 18.28 -9.26
CA ASP A 117 -11.44 19.71 -9.04
C ASP A 117 -10.23 20.03 -8.19
N LEU A 118 -9.80 19.07 -7.34
CA LEU A 118 -8.66 19.21 -6.46
C LEU A 118 -7.39 18.59 -7.05
N HIS A 119 -7.49 17.45 -7.74
CA HIS A 119 -6.34 16.62 -8.10
C HIS A 119 -5.95 16.69 -9.57
N GLU A 120 -4.64 16.86 -9.78
CA GLU A 120 -3.97 16.64 -11.07
C GLU A 120 -2.91 15.54 -10.89
N ILE A 121 -2.99 14.47 -11.68
CA ILE A 121 -1.99 13.41 -11.68
C ILE A 121 -0.96 13.64 -12.76
N TYR A 122 0.32 13.44 -12.41
CA TYR A 122 1.42 13.43 -13.37
C TYR A 122 1.44 12.11 -14.13
N TYR A 123 1.72 12.17 -15.43
CA TYR A 123 1.97 10.99 -16.25
C TYR A 123 3.10 11.25 -17.25
N GLU A 124 3.69 10.16 -17.73
CA GLU A 124 4.66 10.18 -18.81
C GLU A 124 4.50 8.96 -19.72
N GLU A 125 4.90 9.15 -20.98
CA GLU A 125 4.94 8.12 -21.99
C GLU A 125 6.37 7.97 -22.52
N SER A 126 6.85 6.73 -22.63
CA SER A 126 8.18 6.40 -23.10
C SER A 126 8.17 5.14 -23.98
N GLY A 127 9.30 4.84 -24.60
CA GLY A 127 9.45 3.70 -25.51
C GLY A 127 8.85 3.92 -26.87
N ASN A 128 8.16 2.93 -27.44
CA ASN A 128 7.56 2.98 -28.78
C ASN A 128 6.12 3.53 -28.72
N PRO A 129 5.80 4.69 -29.31
CA PRO A 129 4.45 5.23 -29.33
C PRO A 129 3.38 4.29 -29.91
N ASP A 130 3.78 3.45 -30.88
CA ASP A 130 2.91 2.48 -31.57
C ASP A 130 3.02 1.07 -30.95
N GLY A 131 3.76 0.97 -29.84
CA GLY A 131 3.97 -0.29 -29.12
C GLY A 131 2.77 -0.73 -28.32
N LYS A 132 2.86 -1.94 -27.76
CA LYS A 132 1.86 -2.47 -26.83
C LYS A 132 1.75 -1.59 -25.59
N PRO A 133 0.57 -1.05 -25.25
CA PRO A 133 0.42 -0.21 -24.08
C PRO A 133 0.65 -1.00 -22.77
N ALA A 134 1.45 -0.43 -21.87
CA ALA A 134 1.68 -0.97 -20.56
C ALA A 134 1.71 0.16 -19.52
N VAL A 135 0.92 0.03 -18.46
CA VAL A 135 0.91 0.95 -17.34
C VAL A 135 1.64 0.38 -16.14
N PHE A 136 2.55 1.15 -15.57
CA PHE A 136 3.24 0.82 -14.33
C PHE A 136 2.51 1.48 -13.16
N VAL A 137 2.05 0.64 -12.23
CA VAL A 137 1.35 1.05 -11.01
C VAL A 137 2.34 0.98 -9.84
N HIS A 138 2.78 2.12 -9.34
CA HIS A 138 3.78 2.18 -8.28
C HIS A 138 3.24 1.75 -6.92
N GLY A 139 4.15 1.39 -6.01
CA GLY A 139 3.87 0.96 -4.65
C GLY A 139 3.74 2.09 -3.63
N GLY A 140 3.78 1.73 -2.38
CA GLY A 140 3.48 2.48 -1.19
C GLY A 140 2.20 1.95 -0.55
N PRO A 141 1.05 2.69 -0.63
CA PRO A 141 0.74 3.85 -1.48
C PRO A 141 1.57 5.10 -1.16
N GLY A 142 1.70 5.98 -2.15
CA GLY A 142 2.43 7.24 -1.93
C GLY A 142 3.90 7.26 -2.39
N GLY A 143 4.41 6.14 -2.95
CA GLY A 143 5.83 6.03 -3.35
C GLY A 143 6.22 6.88 -4.57
N GLY A 144 5.29 7.15 -5.49
CA GLY A 144 5.59 7.82 -6.75
C GLY A 144 6.39 6.98 -7.73
N THR A 145 6.62 7.51 -8.92
CA THR A 145 7.39 6.84 -9.97
C THR A 145 8.85 7.27 -10.01
N ASP A 146 9.69 6.37 -10.52
CA ASP A 146 11.12 6.60 -10.78
C ASP A 146 11.43 6.17 -12.21
N GLY A 147 12.29 6.91 -12.91
CA GLY A 147 12.67 6.62 -14.30
C GLY A 147 13.19 5.21 -14.54
N LYS A 148 13.78 4.55 -13.54
CA LYS A 148 14.21 3.15 -13.62
C LYS A 148 13.06 2.18 -13.86
N MET A 149 11.82 2.56 -13.51
CA MET A 149 10.63 1.71 -13.72
C MET A 149 10.33 1.48 -15.21
N ARG A 150 10.73 2.40 -16.09
CA ARG A 150 10.64 2.23 -17.55
C ARG A 150 11.43 1.01 -18.03
N SER A 151 12.53 0.71 -17.35
CA SER A 151 13.50 -0.32 -17.76
C SER A 151 13.04 -1.77 -17.54
N PHE A 152 11.86 -1.99 -16.97
CA PHE A 152 11.24 -3.32 -16.94
C PHE A 152 10.64 -3.74 -18.29
N PHE A 153 10.56 -2.85 -19.25
CA PHE A 153 9.90 -3.08 -20.55
C PHE A 153 10.89 -2.91 -21.71
N ASP A 154 10.73 -3.72 -22.77
CA ASP A 154 11.44 -3.51 -24.02
C ASP A 154 10.95 -2.22 -24.69
N PRO A 155 11.78 -1.16 -24.78
CA PRO A 155 11.35 0.12 -25.29
C PRO A 155 11.01 0.11 -26.79
N LYS A 156 11.40 -0.94 -27.51
CA LYS A 156 11.04 -1.09 -28.93
C LYS A 156 9.65 -1.70 -29.12
N ARG A 157 9.12 -2.35 -28.10
CA ARG A 157 7.86 -3.11 -28.18
C ARG A 157 6.72 -2.48 -27.40
N TYR A 158 7.04 -1.73 -26.35
CA TYR A 158 6.05 -1.18 -25.44
C TYR A 158 5.91 0.34 -25.59
N ARG A 159 4.66 0.81 -25.56
CA ARG A 159 4.29 2.15 -25.16
C ARG A 159 4.16 2.12 -23.64
N ILE A 160 5.13 2.68 -22.95
CA ILE A 160 5.28 2.57 -21.50
C ILE A 160 4.69 3.80 -20.84
N ILE A 161 3.71 3.60 -19.97
CA ILE A 161 3.04 4.66 -19.22
C ILE A 161 3.44 4.54 -17.74
N LEU A 162 4.07 5.60 -17.20
CA LEU A 162 4.21 5.79 -15.76
C LEU A 162 3.28 6.91 -15.33
N PHE A 163 2.71 6.82 -14.14
CA PHE A 163 1.94 7.91 -13.55
C PHE A 163 2.13 7.94 -12.04
N ASP A 164 2.11 9.12 -11.46
CA ASP A 164 2.09 9.31 -10.02
C ASP A 164 0.65 9.36 -9.53
N GLN A 165 0.29 8.50 -8.60
CA GLN A 165 -1.03 8.47 -7.97
C GLN A 165 -1.30 9.78 -7.21
N ARG A 166 -2.56 10.00 -6.77
CA ARG A 166 -2.93 11.22 -6.04
C ARG A 166 -2.00 11.49 -4.87
N GLY A 167 -1.58 12.72 -4.73
CA GLY A 167 -0.84 13.20 -3.58
C GLY A 167 0.66 12.87 -3.55
N CYS A 168 1.19 12.07 -4.47
CA CYS A 168 2.59 11.65 -4.44
C CYS A 168 3.37 12.04 -5.69
N GLY A 169 4.69 11.86 -5.63
CA GLY A 169 5.58 12.18 -6.72
C GLY A 169 5.42 13.63 -7.21
N LYS A 170 5.12 13.79 -8.49
CA LYS A 170 4.85 15.08 -9.13
C LYS A 170 3.37 15.45 -9.17
N SER A 171 2.45 14.54 -8.76
CA SER A 171 1.01 14.79 -8.69
C SER A 171 0.65 15.85 -7.64
N ARG A 172 -0.48 16.53 -7.84
CA ARG A 172 -0.88 17.69 -7.02
C ARG A 172 -2.30 17.53 -6.52
N PRO A 173 -2.60 18.10 -5.30
CA PRO A 173 -1.67 18.67 -4.32
C PRO A 173 -0.88 17.56 -3.60
N ASN A 174 0.39 17.83 -3.25
CA ASN A 174 1.25 16.86 -2.57
C ASN A 174 0.72 16.48 -1.18
N ALA A 175 0.86 15.22 -0.79
CA ALA A 175 0.44 14.64 0.49
C ALA A 175 -1.04 14.86 0.85
N SER A 176 -1.91 15.17 -0.13
CA SER A 176 -3.35 15.31 0.10
C SER A 176 -4.01 13.96 0.36
N LEU A 177 -4.84 13.92 1.42
CA LEU A 177 -5.66 12.77 1.79
C LEU A 177 -7.13 12.92 1.36
N VAL A 178 -7.51 14.12 0.92
CA VAL A 178 -8.89 14.43 0.48
C VAL A 178 -9.16 13.70 -0.83
N ASP A 179 -10.30 13.00 -0.92
CA ASP A 179 -10.68 12.23 -2.10
C ASP A 179 -9.55 11.31 -2.63
N ASN A 180 -8.78 10.74 -1.70
CA ASN A 180 -7.65 9.87 -2.00
C ASN A 180 -7.94 8.48 -1.43
N THR A 181 -8.67 7.66 -2.20
CA THR A 181 -9.08 6.30 -1.86
C THR A 181 -8.74 5.36 -3.00
N THR A 182 -8.72 4.06 -2.76
CA THR A 182 -8.50 3.04 -3.81
C THR A 182 -9.42 3.24 -5.01
N TRP A 183 -10.68 3.57 -4.78
CA TRP A 183 -11.68 3.71 -5.84
C TRP A 183 -11.48 4.96 -6.68
N HIS A 184 -11.04 6.06 -6.07
CA HIS A 184 -10.60 7.24 -6.82
C HIS A 184 -9.38 6.94 -7.69
N LEU A 185 -8.43 6.11 -7.22
CA LEU A 185 -7.27 5.72 -8.03
C LEU A 185 -7.65 4.79 -9.17
N VAL A 186 -8.62 3.88 -8.97
CA VAL A 186 -9.18 3.03 -10.03
C VAL A 186 -9.83 3.90 -11.12
N GLU A 187 -10.62 4.91 -10.74
CA GLU A 187 -11.21 5.88 -11.68
C GLU A 187 -10.14 6.71 -12.40
N ASP A 188 -9.09 7.14 -11.69
CA ASP A 188 -7.99 7.91 -12.28
C ASP A 188 -7.24 7.11 -13.34
N MET A 189 -7.06 5.80 -13.14
CA MET A 189 -6.47 4.92 -14.14
C MET A 189 -7.35 4.85 -15.40
N GLU A 190 -8.68 4.78 -15.29
CA GLU A 190 -9.58 4.83 -16.45
C GLU A 190 -9.52 6.19 -17.15
N LYS A 191 -9.56 7.29 -16.40
CA LYS A 191 -9.41 8.64 -16.98
C LYS A 191 -8.09 8.80 -17.72
N LEU A 192 -6.99 8.27 -17.18
CA LEU A 192 -5.69 8.29 -17.82
C LEU A 192 -5.67 7.44 -19.10
N ARG A 193 -6.21 6.23 -19.04
CA ARG A 193 -6.32 5.33 -20.20
C ARG A 193 -7.09 6.00 -21.34
N GLU A 194 -8.24 6.59 -21.04
CA GLU A 194 -9.09 7.31 -22.01
C GLU A 194 -8.39 8.55 -22.58
N HIS A 195 -7.75 9.35 -21.71
CA HIS A 195 -6.97 10.54 -22.12
C HIS A 195 -5.86 10.20 -23.10
N LEU A 196 -5.25 9.02 -22.95
CA LEU A 196 -4.18 8.54 -23.83
C LEU A 196 -4.69 7.80 -25.08
N GLY A 197 -6.00 7.64 -25.23
CA GLY A 197 -6.62 6.92 -26.35
C GLY A 197 -6.28 5.41 -26.35
N ILE A 198 -6.04 4.83 -25.19
CA ILE A 198 -5.69 3.41 -25.02
C ILE A 198 -6.97 2.60 -24.79
N GLU A 199 -7.23 1.58 -25.60
CA GLU A 199 -8.38 0.70 -25.40
C GLU A 199 -8.14 -0.29 -24.26
N ARG A 200 -6.98 -0.94 -24.27
CA ARG A 200 -6.56 -1.96 -23.28
C ARG A 200 -5.06 -1.86 -23.06
N TRP A 201 -4.61 -2.22 -21.88
CA TRP A 201 -3.20 -2.20 -21.53
C TRP A 201 -2.78 -3.39 -20.67
N LEU A 202 -1.49 -3.70 -20.70
CA LEU A 202 -0.86 -4.53 -19.69
C LEU A 202 -0.74 -3.71 -18.40
N VAL A 203 -1.14 -4.29 -17.25
CA VAL A 203 -0.98 -3.67 -15.94
C VAL A 203 0.17 -4.32 -15.19
N PHE A 204 1.18 -3.52 -14.84
CA PHE A 204 2.34 -3.94 -14.07
C PHE A 204 2.31 -3.26 -12.71
N GLY A 205 2.20 -4.03 -11.62
CA GLY A 205 2.11 -3.48 -10.28
C GLY A 205 2.87 -4.31 -9.25
N GLY A 206 3.49 -3.64 -8.27
CA GLY A 206 4.18 -4.33 -7.18
C GLY A 206 3.84 -3.70 -5.83
N SER A 207 3.83 -4.52 -4.75
CA SER A 207 3.47 -4.05 -3.41
C SER A 207 2.04 -3.49 -3.42
N TRP A 208 1.79 -2.30 -2.91
CA TRP A 208 0.54 -1.57 -3.11
C TRP A 208 0.11 -1.52 -4.58
N GLY A 209 1.06 -1.41 -5.52
CA GLY A 209 0.73 -1.47 -6.94
C GLY A 209 0.10 -2.80 -7.37
N SER A 210 0.35 -3.91 -6.68
CA SER A 210 -0.37 -5.18 -6.90
C SER A 210 -1.80 -5.12 -6.37
N THR A 211 -2.02 -4.47 -5.23
CA THR A 211 -3.35 -4.20 -4.65
C THR A 211 -4.20 -3.38 -5.61
N LEU A 212 -3.67 -2.22 -6.05
CA LEU A 212 -4.38 -1.33 -6.97
C LEU A 212 -4.56 -1.97 -8.35
N GLY A 213 -3.55 -2.71 -8.83
CA GLY A 213 -3.64 -3.45 -10.10
C GLY A 213 -4.73 -4.54 -10.07
N LEU A 214 -4.88 -5.26 -8.97
CA LEU A 214 -5.97 -6.23 -8.76
C LEU A 214 -7.32 -5.52 -8.69
N ALA A 215 -7.47 -4.49 -7.85
CA ALA A 215 -8.72 -3.74 -7.71
C ALA A 215 -9.18 -3.14 -9.05
N TYR A 216 -8.22 -2.60 -9.83
CA TYR A 216 -8.49 -2.09 -11.17
C TYR A 216 -8.93 -3.20 -12.14
N ALA A 217 -8.20 -4.31 -12.18
CA ALA A 217 -8.52 -5.42 -13.08
C ALA A 217 -9.87 -6.07 -12.73
N GLU A 218 -10.19 -6.25 -11.46
CA GLU A 218 -11.46 -6.81 -10.98
C GLU A 218 -12.67 -5.90 -11.29
N THR A 219 -12.42 -4.58 -11.38
CA THR A 219 -13.45 -3.60 -11.75
C THR A 219 -13.56 -3.44 -13.27
N HIS A 220 -12.44 -3.47 -13.99
CA HIS A 220 -12.33 -3.19 -15.43
C HIS A 220 -11.60 -4.30 -16.20
N ALA A 221 -11.99 -5.57 -15.99
CA ALA A 221 -11.33 -6.73 -16.59
C ALA A 221 -11.18 -6.63 -18.12
N GLN A 222 -12.17 -6.01 -18.81
CA GLN A 222 -12.15 -5.80 -20.25
C GLN A 222 -11.07 -4.81 -20.72
N ARG A 223 -10.46 -4.03 -19.80
CA ARG A 223 -9.42 -3.05 -20.09
C ARG A 223 -8.00 -3.58 -19.88
N VAL A 224 -7.88 -4.80 -19.35
CA VAL A 224 -6.60 -5.42 -19.04
C VAL A 224 -6.28 -6.51 -20.04
N THR A 225 -5.09 -6.43 -20.67
CA THR A 225 -4.62 -7.48 -21.57
C THR A 225 -3.85 -8.56 -20.82
N GLU A 226 -2.97 -8.17 -19.91
CA GLU A 226 -2.20 -9.05 -19.04
C GLU A 226 -1.91 -8.35 -17.71
N LEU A 227 -1.55 -9.16 -16.69
CA LEU A 227 -1.08 -8.69 -15.40
C LEU A 227 0.34 -9.20 -15.12
N VAL A 228 1.20 -8.30 -14.65
CA VAL A 228 2.50 -8.63 -14.05
C VAL A 228 2.50 -8.06 -12.63
N LEU A 229 2.40 -8.95 -11.66
CA LEU A 229 2.27 -8.58 -10.25
C LEU A 229 3.50 -9.02 -9.47
N ARG A 230 3.96 -8.21 -8.50
CA ARG A 230 5.12 -8.52 -7.65
C ARG A 230 4.88 -8.13 -6.20
N GLY A 231 5.41 -8.98 -5.27
CA GLY A 231 5.31 -8.67 -3.84
C GLY A 231 3.86 -8.46 -3.45
N ILE A 232 3.05 -9.51 -3.56
CA ILE A 232 1.59 -9.42 -3.42
C ILE A 232 1.19 -8.87 -2.06
N PHE A 233 0.44 -7.79 -2.09
CA PHE A 233 -0.18 -7.15 -0.95
C PHE A 233 -1.69 -7.13 -1.17
N LEU A 234 -2.45 -7.78 -0.29
CA LEU A 234 -3.91 -7.85 -0.38
C LEU A 234 -4.58 -6.90 0.61
N LEU A 235 -3.77 -6.17 1.37
CA LEU A 235 -4.16 -5.19 2.37
C LEU A 235 -5.09 -5.76 3.44
N ARG A 236 -4.92 -7.05 3.77
CA ARG A 236 -5.66 -7.70 4.85
C ARG A 236 -5.12 -7.24 6.20
N ARG A 237 -5.97 -7.26 7.19
CA ARG A 237 -5.62 -6.85 8.56
C ARG A 237 -4.37 -7.56 9.08
N TRP A 238 -4.24 -8.87 8.89
CA TRP A 238 -3.09 -9.62 9.37
C TRP A 238 -1.77 -9.21 8.68
N GLU A 239 -1.80 -8.70 7.43
CA GLU A 239 -0.62 -8.20 6.71
C GLU A 239 -0.13 -6.89 7.33
N ILE A 240 -1.06 -6.02 7.70
CA ILE A 240 -0.76 -4.78 8.44
C ILE A 240 -0.25 -5.12 9.86
N GLU A 241 -0.90 -6.04 10.56
CA GLU A 241 -0.47 -6.49 11.89
C GLU A 241 0.92 -7.15 11.83
N TRP A 242 1.20 -7.97 10.82
CA TRP A 242 2.51 -8.60 10.60
C TRP A 242 3.62 -7.56 10.52
N PHE A 243 3.41 -6.50 9.77
CA PHE A 243 4.49 -5.57 9.41
C PHE A 243 4.58 -4.37 10.37
N TYR A 244 3.45 -3.84 10.84
CA TYR A 244 3.41 -2.59 11.59
C TYR A 244 3.02 -2.73 13.07
N GLN A 245 2.48 -3.87 13.51
CA GLN A 245 1.89 -3.99 14.85
C GLN A 245 2.51 -5.09 15.69
N ASN A 246 2.79 -6.25 15.12
CA ASN A 246 3.08 -7.45 15.89
C ASN A 246 4.59 -7.63 16.14
N PRO A 247 5.06 -7.58 17.40
CA PRO A 247 6.47 -7.91 17.72
C PRO A 247 6.89 -9.32 17.29
N GLY A 248 5.94 -10.26 17.11
CA GLY A 248 6.17 -11.59 16.57
C GLY A 248 6.15 -11.67 15.03
N GLY A 249 5.85 -10.56 14.34
CA GLY A 249 5.87 -10.44 12.88
C GLY A 249 7.23 -10.05 12.33
N ALA A 250 7.26 -9.07 11.42
CA ALA A 250 8.48 -8.52 10.83
C ALA A 250 9.49 -8.02 11.88
N ALA A 251 9.01 -7.49 12.99
CA ALA A 251 9.80 -7.03 14.12
C ALA A 251 10.71 -8.13 14.72
N ALA A 252 10.27 -9.39 14.70
CA ALA A 252 11.07 -10.51 15.21
C ALA A 252 12.33 -10.79 14.36
N LEU A 253 12.33 -10.35 13.10
CA LEU A 253 13.47 -10.49 12.18
C LEU A 253 14.38 -9.26 12.16
N TYR A 254 13.85 -8.08 12.54
CA TYR A 254 14.54 -6.80 12.55
C TYR A 254 14.32 -6.05 13.90
N PRO A 255 14.68 -6.64 15.05
CA PRO A 255 14.38 -6.03 16.35
C PRO A 255 15.10 -4.69 16.56
N ASP A 256 16.27 -4.52 16.01
CA ASP A 256 17.08 -3.29 16.05
C ASP A 256 16.43 -2.13 15.26
N LEU A 257 15.80 -2.43 14.14
CA LEU A 257 15.05 -1.46 13.35
C LEU A 257 13.68 -1.17 13.96
N TRP A 258 13.05 -2.20 14.55
CA TRP A 258 11.78 -2.07 15.24
C TRP A 258 11.83 -1.10 16.43
N GLU A 259 12.92 -1.12 17.20
CA GLU A 259 13.14 -0.16 18.29
C GLU A 259 13.10 1.29 17.81
N ARG A 260 13.66 1.55 16.63
CA ARG A 260 13.61 2.89 15.99
C ARG A 260 12.23 3.25 15.49
N TYR A 261 11.52 2.26 14.93
CA TYR A 261 10.15 2.44 14.47
C TYR A 261 9.19 2.76 15.63
N VAL A 262 9.30 2.10 16.77
CA VAL A 262 8.41 2.38 17.91
C VAL A 262 8.81 3.60 18.75
N ALA A 263 10.04 4.11 18.59
CA ALA A 263 10.59 5.20 19.41
C ALA A 263 9.74 6.48 19.46
N PRO A 264 9.15 7.00 18.36
CA PRO A 264 8.32 8.21 18.40
C PRO A 264 6.94 7.97 19.02
N ILE A 265 6.57 6.71 19.32
CA ILE A 265 5.25 6.37 19.85
C ILE A 265 5.33 6.09 21.34
N PRO A 266 4.60 6.85 22.21
CA PRO A 266 4.50 6.56 23.63
C PRO A 266 4.01 5.15 23.90
N GLU A 267 4.52 4.52 24.93
CA GLU A 267 4.23 3.11 25.25
C GLU A 267 2.73 2.83 25.37
N GLY A 268 1.98 3.73 25.99
CA GLY A 268 0.52 3.61 26.14
C GLY A 268 -0.29 3.68 24.83
N GLU A 269 0.34 4.12 23.71
CA GLU A 269 -0.31 4.18 22.38
C GLU A 269 0.11 3.03 21.46
N ARG A 270 1.09 2.19 21.85
CA ARG A 270 1.67 1.11 21.01
C ARG A 270 0.75 -0.08 20.79
N ALA A 271 -0.38 -0.14 21.48
CA ALA A 271 -1.40 -1.17 21.26
C ALA A 271 -2.06 -1.07 19.88
N ASP A 272 -2.04 0.13 19.24
CA ASP A 272 -2.47 0.36 17.85
C ASP A 272 -1.51 1.34 17.17
N MET A 273 -0.45 0.78 16.59
CA MET A 273 0.62 1.56 15.97
C MET A 273 0.13 2.37 14.78
N VAL A 274 -0.77 1.83 13.95
CA VAL A 274 -1.28 2.54 12.78
C VAL A 274 -2.06 3.78 13.21
N SER A 275 -2.96 3.67 14.19
CA SER A 275 -3.70 4.82 14.74
C SER A 275 -2.77 5.85 15.41
N ALA A 276 -1.76 5.37 16.15
CA ALA A 276 -0.78 6.21 16.81
C ALA A 276 0.07 7.01 15.82
N TYR A 277 0.48 6.37 14.72
CA TYR A 277 1.19 7.02 13.63
C TYR A 277 0.28 7.98 12.85
N TYR A 278 -0.96 7.58 12.53
CA TYR A 278 -1.89 8.43 11.81
C TYR A 278 -2.14 9.76 12.52
N LYS A 279 -2.31 9.73 13.85
CA LYS A 279 -2.45 10.92 14.69
C LYS A 279 -1.26 11.88 14.53
N ARG A 280 -0.04 11.36 14.40
CA ARG A 280 1.19 12.16 14.26
C ARG A 280 1.39 12.65 12.82
N LEU A 281 1.14 11.78 11.87
CA LEU A 281 1.28 12.09 10.44
C LEU A 281 0.22 13.09 9.93
N THR A 282 -0.87 13.29 10.71
CA THR A 282 -1.90 14.29 10.42
C THR A 282 -1.85 15.49 11.38
N SER A 283 -0.81 15.57 12.22
CA SER A 283 -0.60 16.70 13.15
C SER A 283 -0.24 17.98 12.39
N ASP A 284 -0.68 19.13 12.95
CA ASP A 284 -0.23 20.46 12.53
C ASP A 284 1.17 20.81 13.05
N ASP A 285 1.67 20.05 14.04
CA ASP A 285 3.05 20.15 14.54
C ASP A 285 4.01 19.48 13.54
N THR A 286 4.77 20.29 12.84
CA THR A 286 5.68 19.84 11.77
C THR A 286 6.83 19.00 12.27
N GLU A 287 7.27 19.17 13.52
CA GLU A 287 8.34 18.36 14.12
C GLU A 287 7.84 16.98 14.47
N VAL A 288 6.66 16.88 15.08
CA VAL A 288 5.98 15.60 15.37
C VAL A 288 5.71 14.82 14.10
N LEU A 289 5.24 15.51 13.05
CA LEU A 289 4.99 14.91 11.74
C LEU A 289 6.30 14.38 11.13
N ALA A 290 7.37 15.17 11.12
CA ALA A 290 8.64 14.80 10.50
C ALA A 290 9.27 13.60 11.19
N GLN A 291 9.29 13.56 12.53
CA GLN A 291 9.84 12.43 13.30
C GLN A 291 9.06 11.14 13.02
N ALA A 292 7.73 11.20 13.03
CA ALA A 292 6.89 10.04 12.73
C ALA A 292 7.07 9.57 11.27
N ALA A 293 7.09 10.49 10.32
CA ALA A 293 7.27 10.18 8.90
C ALA A 293 8.61 9.50 8.63
N GLN A 294 9.68 10.01 9.22
CA GLN A 294 11.02 9.43 9.07
C GLN A 294 11.08 8.01 9.67
N ALA A 295 10.55 7.82 10.88
CA ALA A 295 10.57 6.51 11.53
C ALA A 295 9.76 5.46 10.75
N TRP A 296 8.58 5.83 10.27
CA TRP A 296 7.73 4.98 9.43
C TRP A 296 8.42 4.60 8.12
N SER A 297 8.86 5.60 7.36
CA SER A 297 9.42 5.37 6.02
C SER A 297 10.75 4.61 6.07
N VAL A 298 11.62 4.92 7.04
CA VAL A 298 12.90 4.21 7.22
C VAL A 298 12.68 2.75 7.60
N TRP A 299 11.68 2.43 8.41
CA TRP A 299 11.31 1.06 8.73
C TRP A 299 11.03 0.25 7.46
N GLU A 300 10.22 0.78 6.55
CA GLU A 300 9.90 0.11 5.29
C GLU A 300 11.10 0.05 4.33
N GLY A 301 11.79 1.17 4.16
CA GLY A 301 12.97 1.22 3.29
C GLY A 301 14.08 0.25 3.71
N ALA A 302 14.30 0.08 5.02
CA ALA A 302 15.33 -0.78 5.57
C ALA A 302 15.00 -2.28 5.49
N THR A 303 13.72 -2.64 5.41
CA THR A 303 13.25 -4.05 5.35
C THR A 303 12.91 -4.51 3.93
N SER A 304 12.90 -3.59 2.94
CA SER A 304 12.49 -3.89 1.57
C SER A 304 13.46 -4.75 0.76
N TYR A 305 14.71 -4.85 1.16
CA TYR A 305 15.72 -5.68 0.49
C TYR A 305 16.12 -6.85 1.37
N LEU A 306 16.38 -8.02 0.76
CA LEU A 306 16.95 -9.16 1.49
C LEU A 306 18.28 -8.80 2.16
N ARG A 307 19.09 -7.99 1.48
CA ARG A 307 20.32 -7.39 2.03
C ARG A 307 20.14 -5.89 2.11
N LEU A 308 20.38 -5.31 3.28
CA LEU A 308 20.26 -3.88 3.49
C LEU A 308 20.89 -3.07 2.34
N ASN A 309 20.11 -2.15 1.79
CA ASN A 309 20.55 -1.23 0.75
C ASN A 309 20.60 0.20 1.34
N PRO A 310 21.80 0.72 1.71
CA PRO A 310 21.92 2.01 2.37
C PRO A 310 21.37 3.18 1.55
N ASP A 311 21.55 3.17 0.22
CA ASP A 311 21.09 4.25 -0.65
C ASP A 311 19.55 4.27 -0.71
N TYR A 312 18.93 3.08 -0.70
CA TYR A 312 17.48 2.97 -0.65
C TYR A 312 16.92 3.47 0.68
N VAL A 313 17.56 3.12 1.78
CA VAL A 313 17.18 3.61 3.12
C VAL A 313 17.32 5.14 3.20
N ALA A 314 18.42 5.69 2.65
CA ALA A 314 18.64 7.14 2.62
C ALA A 314 17.54 7.87 1.87
N LYS A 315 17.08 7.34 0.73
CA LYS A 315 15.93 7.88 -0.04
C LYS A 315 14.65 7.92 0.81
N PHE A 316 14.37 6.86 1.55
CA PHE A 316 13.19 6.79 2.43
C PHE A 316 13.29 7.73 3.64
N GLY A 317 14.50 8.15 4.00
CA GLY A 317 14.74 9.15 5.05
C GLY A 317 14.73 10.60 4.56
N GLU A 318 14.53 10.88 3.26
CA GLU A 318 14.42 12.24 2.73
C GLU A 318 13.10 12.90 3.21
N ASP A 319 13.18 14.07 3.82
CA ASP A 319 12.06 14.69 4.53
C ASP A 319 10.76 14.77 3.72
N LEU A 320 10.82 15.29 2.50
CA LEU A 320 9.62 15.44 1.66
C LEU A 320 9.06 14.10 1.21
N TYR A 321 9.94 13.17 0.85
CA TYR A 321 9.54 11.83 0.45
C TYR A 321 8.93 11.09 1.64
N ALA A 322 9.60 11.08 2.79
CA ALA A 322 9.15 10.42 4.00
C ALA A 322 7.78 10.93 4.46
N ALA A 323 7.59 12.27 4.49
CA ALA A 323 6.33 12.87 4.89
C ALA A 323 5.18 12.51 3.95
N THR A 324 5.42 12.56 2.64
CA THR A 324 4.41 12.22 1.64
C THR A 324 4.05 10.74 1.70
N PHE A 325 5.08 9.87 1.70
CA PHE A 325 4.94 8.43 1.70
C PHE A 325 4.20 7.93 2.94
N ALA A 326 4.73 8.22 4.14
CA ALA A 326 4.14 7.76 5.40
C ALA A 326 2.72 8.26 5.61
N ARG A 327 2.44 9.53 5.27
CA ARG A 327 1.12 10.12 5.45
C ARG A 327 0.06 9.45 4.58
N ILE A 328 0.36 9.23 3.30
CA ILE A 328 -0.58 8.58 2.38
C ILE A 328 -0.71 7.11 2.75
N GLU A 329 0.38 6.41 2.96
CA GLU A 329 0.36 4.98 3.29
C GLU A 329 -0.45 4.68 4.54
N CYS A 330 -0.18 5.40 5.64
CA CYS A 330 -0.90 5.26 6.89
C CYS A 330 -2.39 5.60 6.75
N HIS A 331 -2.75 6.57 5.90
CA HIS A 331 -4.14 6.89 5.55
C HIS A 331 -4.87 5.70 4.92
N TYR A 332 -4.22 4.99 3.99
CA TYR A 332 -4.83 3.81 3.40
C TYR A 332 -4.96 2.67 4.41
N PHE A 333 -3.97 2.47 5.26
CA PHE A 333 -3.96 1.36 6.21
C PHE A 333 -5.01 1.52 7.31
N ILE A 334 -5.15 2.72 7.89
CA ILE A 334 -6.18 2.99 8.91
C ILE A 334 -7.60 2.84 8.35
N ASN A 335 -7.77 3.11 7.05
CA ASN A 335 -9.03 2.98 6.32
C ASN A 335 -9.16 1.62 5.60
N ARG A 336 -8.30 0.63 5.91
CA ARG A 336 -8.37 -0.74 5.34
C ARG A 336 -8.36 -0.74 3.80
N GLY A 337 -7.64 0.19 3.19
CA GLY A 337 -7.62 0.37 1.74
C GLY A 337 -8.96 0.74 1.12
N PHE A 338 -9.95 1.13 1.94
CA PHE A 338 -11.32 1.41 1.51
C PHE A 338 -12.03 0.21 0.88
N PHE A 339 -11.59 -1.02 1.19
CA PHE A 339 -12.26 -2.26 0.81
C PHE A 339 -13.42 -2.56 1.75
N MET A 340 -14.46 -3.24 1.22
CA MET A 340 -15.66 -3.61 1.97
C MET A 340 -15.41 -4.79 2.92
N THR A 341 -14.57 -5.73 2.51
CA THR A 341 -14.15 -6.89 3.31
C THR A 341 -12.64 -7.05 3.32
N ASP A 342 -12.13 -7.73 4.33
CA ASP A 342 -10.69 -8.03 4.49
C ASP A 342 -10.15 -8.98 3.40
N THR A 343 -11.03 -9.64 2.66
CA THR A 343 -10.72 -10.64 1.64
C THR A 343 -11.25 -10.28 0.25
N GLN A 344 -11.71 -9.04 0.05
CA GLN A 344 -12.38 -8.62 -1.17
C GLN A 344 -11.61 -8.97 -2.45
N LEU A 345 -10.31 -8.68 -2.49
CA LEU A 345 -9.48 -9.00 -3.66
C LEU A 345 -9.36 -10.51 -3.95
N LEU A 346 -9.52 -11.37 -2.93
CA LEU A 346 -9.56 -12.83 -3.14
C LEU A 346 -10.95 -13.31 -3.55
N GLU A 347 -12.00 -12.66 -3.06
CA GLU A 347 -13.39 -12.97 -3.39
C GLU A 347 -13.70 -12.62 -4.84
N ASP A 348 -13.15 -11.49 -5.33
CA ASP A 348 -13.40 -10.95 -6.66
C ASP A 348 -12.48 -11.53 -7.77
N VAL A 349 -11.46 -12.33 -7.43
CA VAL A 349 -10.54 -12.99 -8.38
C VAL A 349 -11.26 -13.70 -9.52
N GLY A 350 -12.46 -14.25 -9.26
CA GLY A 350 -13.27 -14.93 -10.27
C GLY A 350 -13.50 -14.11 -11.54
N ARG A 351 -13.51 -12.79 -11.44
CA ARG A 351 -13.74 -11.84 -12.55
C ARG A 351 -12.55 -11.75 -13.52
N ILE A 352 -11.35 -12.08 -13.05
CA ILE A 352 -10.08 -11.86 -13.77
C ILE A 352 -9.30 -13.14 -14.09
N ARG A 353 -9.82 -14.33 -13.75
CA ARG A 353 -9.12 -15.62 -13.97
C ARG A 353 -8.75 -15.88 -15.42
N HIS A 354 -9.46 -15.28 -16.38
CA HIS A 354 -9.17 -15.39 -17.80
C HIS A 354 -8.00 -14.52 -18.28
N ILE A 355 -7.53 -13.55 -17.46
CA ILE A 355 -6.45 -12.64 -17.82
C ILE A 355 -5.09 -13.34 -17.62
N PRO A 356 -4.24 -13.46 -18.68
CA PRO A 356 -2.90 -14.00 -18.54
C PRO A 356 -2.08 -13.23 -17.50
N THR A 357 -1.64 -13.93 -16.45
CA THR A 357 -1.01 -13.27 -15.29
C THR A 357 0.28 -13.97 -14.90
N VAL A 358 1.28 -13.16 -14.52
CA VAL A 358 2.50 -13.59 -13.83
C VAL A 358 2.57 -12.91 -12.48
N ILE A 359 2.76 -13.71 -11.44
CA ILE A 359 3.00 -13.26 -10.08
C ILE A 359 4.47 -13.58 -9.74
N VAL A 360 5.27 -12.56 -9.42
CA VAL A 360 6.65 -12.70 -8.97
C VAL A 360 6.74 -12.41 -7.48
N GLN A 361 7.28 -13.36 -6.71
CA GLN A 361 7.34 -13.23 -5.26
C GLN A 361 8.70 -13.64 -4.71
N GLY A 362 9.39 -12.73 -4.03
CA GLY A 362 10.58 -13.06 -3.27
C GLY A 362 10.26 -14.00 -2.12
N ARG A 363 11.06 -15.07 -1.95
CA ARG A 363 10.85 -16.04 -0.86
C ARG A 363 10.95 -15.40 0.51
N TYR A 364 11.83 -14.43 0.64
CA TYR A 364 12.14 -13.74 1.90
C TYR A 364 11.59 -12.32 1.93
N ASP A 365 10.49 -12.09 1.21
CA ASP A 365 9.77 -10.83 1.27
C ASP A 365 9.15 -10.66 2.67
N ILE A 366 9.65 -9.68 3.41
CA ILE A 366 9.22 -9.40 4.79
C ILE A 366 8.12 -8.34 4.80
N VAL A 367 8.12 -7.44 3.83
CA VAL A 367 7.09 -6.39 3.71
C VAL A 367 5.76 -7.01 3.31
N CYS A 368 5.77 -7.82 2.24
CA CYS A 368 4.60 -8.56 1.76
C CYS A 368 4.89 -10.07 1.79
N PRO A 369 4.58 -10.76 2.91
CA PRO A 369 4.99 -12.14 3.10
C PRO A 369 4.52 -13.09 1.99
N MET A 370 5.35 -14.10 1.70
CA MET A 370 5.07 -15.15 0.72
C MET A 370 3.66 -15.73 0.84
N LYS A 371 3.07 -15.72 2.04
CA LYS A 371 1.71 -16.22 2.29
C LYS A 371 0.67 -15.47 1.45
N SER A 372 0.82 -14.16 1.24
CA SER A 372 -0.13 -13.37 0.45
C SER A 372 -0.17 -13.83 -1.01
N ALA A 373 1.01 -14.01 -1.63
CA ALA A 373 1.11 -14.54 -2.98
C ALA A 373 0.61 -15.99 -3.09
N TRP A 374 0.84 -16.79 -2.06
CA TRP A 374 0.35 -18.16 -2.01
C TRP A 374 -1.18 -18.23 -1.93
N ASP A 375 -1.79 -17.39 -1.08
CA ASP A 375 -3.24 -17.33 -0.93
C ASP A 375 -3.90 -16.86 -2.25
N LEU A 376 -3.32 -15.85 -2.91
CA LEU A 376 -3.78 -15.39 -4.22
C LEU A 376 -3.69 -16.49 -5.28
N HIS A 377 -2.54 -17.19 -5.37
CA HIS A 377 -2.37 -18.31 -6.30
C HIS A 377 -3.34 -19.45 -6.01
N ARG A 378 -3.67 -19.71 -4.75
CA ARG A 378 -4.68 -20.71 -4.38
C ARG A 378 -6.06 -20.35 -4.87
N ALA A 379 -6.42 -19.06 -4.84
CA ALA A 379 -7.68 -18.53 -5.38
C ALA A 379 -7.64 -18.42 -6.92
N TRP A 380 -6.43 -18.26 -7.49
CA TRP A 380 -6.20 -18.08 -8.93
C TRP A 380 -5.12 -19.02 -9.48
N PRO A 381 -5.42 -20.32 -9.60
CA PRO A 381 -4.43 -21.32 -10.02
C PRO A 381 -3.94 -21.16 -11.48
N GLU A 382 -4.64 -20.40 -12.32
CA GLU A 382 -4.24 -20.07 -13.68
C GLU A 382 -3.10 -19.04 -13.75
N ALA A 383 -2.92 -18.23 -12.70
CA ALA A 383 -1.80 -17.28 -12.63
C ALA A 383 -0.46 -18.04 -12.44
N ASP A 384 0.55 -17.66 -13.25
CA ASP A 384 1.91 -18.21 -13.22
C ASP A 384 2.67 -17.64 -12.01
N LEU A 385 2.63 -18.35 -10.87
CA LEU A 385 3.39 -17.94 -9.67
C LEU A 385 4.86 -18.34 -9.79
N ARG A 386 5.74 -17.35 -9.73
CA ARG A 386 7.19 -17.46 -9.77
C ARG A 386 7.79 -17.05 -8.44
N ILE A 387 8.29 -18.04 -7.69
CA ILE A 387 8.91 -17.82 -6.40
C ILE A 387 10.41 -17.67 -6.61
N VAL A 388 10.94 -16.49 -6.25
CA VAL A 388 12.38 -16.18 -6.34
C VAL A 388 13.05 -16.61 -5.03
N PRO A 389 13.93 -17.63 -5.06
CA PRO A 389 14.39 -18.30 -3.84
C PRO A 389 15.34 -17.47 -2.99
N ASP A 390 15.95 -16.44 -3.53
CA ASP A 390 17.03 -15.63 -2.96
C ASP A 390 16.75 -14.12 -3.02
N ALA A 391 15.48 -13.72 -3.00
CA ALA A 391 15.06 -12.33 -3.03
C ALA A 391 14.08 -11.98 -1.89
N GLY A 392 14.11 -10.72 -1.49
CA GLY A 392 13.15 -10.05 -0.62
C GLY A 392 12.07 -9.33 -1.42
N HIS A 393 11.70 -8.12 -0.92
CA HIS A 393 10.59 -7.34 -1.48
C HIS A 393 10.94 -6.60 -2.77
N SER A 394 12.14 -6.04 -2.88
CA SER A 394 12.46 -5.11 -3.97
C SER A 394 12.39 -5.74 -5.37
N ALA A 395 11.72 -5.04 -6.31
CA ALA A 395 11.71 -5.41 -7.73
C ALA A 395 13.12 -5.37 -8.38
N PHE A 396 14.04 -4.63 -7.76
CA PHE A 396 15.40 -4.43 -8.26
C PHE A 396 16.42 -5.47 -7.74
N GLU A 397 16.00 -6.43 -6.94
CA GLU A 397 16.82 -7.60 -6.63
C GLU A 397 16.92 -8.50 -7.88
N ALA A 398 18.12 -9.01 -8.15
CA ALA A 398 18.47 -9.65 -9.42
C ALA A 398 17.47 -10.74 -9.87
N GLY A 399 17.06 -11.61 -8.95
CA GLY A 399 16.09 -12.66 -9.23
C GLY A 399 14.69 -12.12 -9.54
N ASN A 400 14.22 -11.12 -8.78
CA ASN A 400 12.95 -10.46 -9.02
C ASN A 400 12.97 -9.71 -10.37
N THR A 401 14.04 -8.95 -10.66
CA THR A 401 14.24 -8.29 -11.95
C THR A 401 14.18 -9.29 -13.11
N HIS A 402 14.89 -10.41 -12.99
CA HIS A 402 14.91 -11.45 -14.02
C HIS A 402 13.50 -11.95 -14.36
N GLU A 403 12.72 -12.32 -13.35
CA GLU A 403 11.39 -12.88 -13.56
C GLU A 403 10.40 -11.81 -14.08
N LEU A 404 10.53 -10.56 -13.62
CA LEU A 404 9.70 -9.45 -14.07
C LEU A 404 9.97 -9.09 -15.54
N VAL A 405 11.25 -8.93 -15.93
CA VAL A 405 11.63 -8.65 -17.32
C VAL A 405 11.28 -9.83 -18.23
N SER A 406 11.48 -11.07 -17.75
CA SER A 406 11.06 -12.26 -18.51
C SER A 406 9.55 -12.33 -18.73
N ALA A 407 8.74 -11.82 -17.78
CA ALA A 407 7.29 -11.75 -17.93
C ALA A 407 6.89 -10.71 -18.98
N THR A 408 7.45 -9.51 -18.91
CA THR A 408 7.19 -8.44 -19.90
C THR A 408 7.68 -8.86 -21.30
N ASP A 409 8.86 -9.50 -21.44
CA ASP A 409 9.36 -10.04 -22.70
C ASP A 409 8.41 -11.10 -23.29
N ARG A 410 7.84 -11.97 -22.45
CA ARG A 410 6.84 -12.96 -22.88
C ARG A 410 5.60 -12.27 -23.42
N PHE A 411 5.06 -11.32 -22.70
CA PHE A 411 3.83 -10.61 -23.08
C PHE A 411 4.02 -9.59 -24.22
N ALA A 412 5.24 -9.15 -24.50
CA ALA A 412 5.55 -8.35 -25.69
C ALA A 412 5.31 -9.11 -27.01
N ARG A 413 5.27 -10.44 -26.97
CA ARG A 413 5.10 -11.31 -28.13
C ARG A 413 3.65 -11.77 -28.34
N SER A 414 2.80 -11.66 -27.31
CA SER A 414 1.36 -11.90 -27.44
C SER A 414 0.69 -10.70 -28.13
N ARG A 415 -0.13 -10.98 -29.13
CA ARG A 415 -0.92 -9.98 -29.87
C ARG A 415 -2.13 -9.53 -29.07
#